data_6e0b2ff748e40abd59e322e5f0b46ff2
#
_entry.id   6e0b2ff748e40abd59e322e5f0b46ff2
#
_cell.length_a   1.000
_cell.length_b   1.000
_cell.length_c   1.000
_cell.angle_alpha   90.00
_cell.angle_beta   90.00
_cell.angle_gamma   90.00
#
_symmetry.space_group_name_H-M   'P 1'
#
loop_
_entity.id
_entity.type
_entity.pdbx_description
1 polymer ?
#
loop_
_entity_poly.entity_id
_entity_poly.type
_entity_poly.pdbx_seq_one_letter_code
_entity_poly.pdbx_strand_id
1 'polypeptide(L)'
;TDCELILSVIETLQQGETLLAEISDEFFARKVPVAFHASMGGHYRHCLDHFRSLLDTAAAGDLNYDHRERGTLVENDRFAALNATRELRAGYEKLNPALLARHLNVTCKTSYTASGSQVSPSTVGREVMYAVAHAVHHYALIGVMAGIMGVKLPPGFGIAPSTLKHQMQTAA
;
A
#
# COMPACT_ATOMS: atom_id res chain seq x y z
N THR A 1 -0.99 -16.28 -12.20
CA THR A 1 -1.85 -15.80 -13.31
C THR A 1 -2.16 -14.32 -13.14
N ASP A 2 -2.54 -13.63 -14.23
CA ASP A 2 -2.86 -12.20 -14.22
C ASP A 2 -3.99 -11.86 -13.23
N CYS A 3 -5.01 -12.72 -13.14
CA CYS A 3 -6.08 -12.56 -12.16
C CYS A 3 -5.59 -12.64 -10.70
N GLU A 4 -4.58 -13.45 -10.41
CA GLU A 4 -4.01 -13.57 -9.06
C GLU A 4 -3.25 -12.32 -8.63
N LEU A 5 -2.59 -11.62 -9.57
CA LEU A 5 -1.94 -10.34 -9.26
C LEU A 5 -2.96 -9.26 -8.90
N ILE A 6 -4.05 -9.15 -9.62
CA ILE A 6 -5.14 -8.21 -9.29
C ILE A 6 -5.78 -8.61 -7.95
N LEU A 7 -6.01 -9.90 -7.71
CA LEU A 7 -6.54 -10.40 -6.45
C LEU A 7 -5.64 -10.02 -5.27
N SER A 8 -4.32 -10.09 -5.42
CA SER A 8 -3.39 -9.72 -4.35
C SER A 8 -3.51 -8.25 -3.93
N VAL A 9 -3.81 -7.34 -4.87
CA VAL A 9 -4.11 -5.94 -4.54
C VAL A 9 -5.42 -5.83 -3.79
N ILE A 10 -6.47 -6.50 -4.27
CA ILE A 10 -7.81 -6.48 -3.67
C ILE A 10 -7.73 -6.98 -2.22
N GLU A 11 -7.06 -8.11 -1.97
CA GLU A 11 -6.86 -8.67 -0.62
C GLU A 11 -6.06 -7.72 0.29
N THR A 12 -5.02 -7.06 -0.24
CA THR A 12 -4.24 -6.07 0.52
C THR A 12 -5.09 -4.86 0.90
N LEU A 13 -5.90 -4.34 -0.02
CA LEU A 13 -6.82 -3.24 0.26
C LEU A 13 -7.93 -3.66 1.24
N GLN A 14 -8.44 -4.89 1.17
CA GLN A 14 -9.40 -5.43 2.14
C GLN A 14 -8.82 -5.53 3.56
N GLN A 15 -7.53 -5.92 3.71
CA GLN A 15 -6.86 -5.84 5.01
C GLN A 15 -6.85 -4.40 5.53
N GLY A 16 -6.59 -3.43 4.67
CA GLY A 16 -6.67 -2.01 5.01
C GLY A 16 -8.08 -1.57 5.45
N GLU A 17 -9.12 -1.99 4.75
CA GLU A 17 -10.53 -1.72 5.15
C GLU A 17 -10.82 -2.29 6.55
N THR A 18 -10.37 -3.51 6.85
CA THR A 18 -10.54 -4.13 8.16
C THR A 18 -9.80 -3.35 9.25
N LEU A 19 -8.54 -2.94 9.01
CA LEU A 19 -7.82 -2.06 9.93
C LEU A 19 -8.59 -0.79 10.22
N LEU A 20 -9.05 -0.09 9.18
CA LEU A 20 -9.75 1.18 9.30
C LEU A 20 -11.13 1.05 9.98
N ALA A 21 -11.76 -0.12 9.94
CA ALA A 21 -12.99 -0.39 10.66
C ALA A 21 -12.77 -0.58 12.17
N GLU A 22 -11.61 -1.10 12.58
CA GLU A 22 -11.35 -1.48 13.97
C GLU A 22 -10.54 -0.44 14.76
N ILE A 23 -9.70 0.37 14.09
CA ILE A 23 -8.88 1.38 14.76
C ILE A 23 -9.69 2.66 15.06
N SER A 24 -9.35 3.36 16.15
CA SER A 24 -9.93 4.68 16.44
C SER A 24 -9.26 5.80 15.64
N ASP A 25 -10.00 6.91 15.44
CA ASP A 25 -9.48 8.10 14.77
C ASP A 25 -8.24 8.65 15.48
N GLU A 26 -8.24 8.61 16.81
CA GLU A 26 -7.11 9.06 17.64
C GLU A 26 -5.85 8.27 17.35
N PHE A 27 -5.92 6.93 17.35
CA PHE A 27 -4.75 6.08 17.08
C PHE A 27 -4.29 6.17 15.63
N PHE A 28 -5.23 6.30 14.69
CA PHE A 28 -4.91 6.45 13.28
C PHE A 28 -4.05 7.69 12.98
N ALA A 29 -4.39 8.83 13.59
CA ALA A 29 -3.70 10.11 13.36
C ALA A 29 -2.53 10.38 14.33
N ARG A 30 -2.39 9.60 15.42
CA ARG A 30 -1.38 9.82 16.46
C ARG A 30 0.03 9.65 15.92
N LYS A 31 0.88 10.67 16.15
CA LYS A 31 2.31 10.61 15.83
C LYS A 31 3.06 9.77 16.86
N VAL A 32 3.91 8.85 16.38
CA VAL A 32 4.72 7.95 17.22
C VAL A 32 6.18 8.39 17.16
N PRO A 33 6.76 8.96 18.24
CA PRO A 33 8.11 9.55 18.21
C PRO A 33 9.20 8.58 17.75
N VAL A 34 9.19 7.34 18.26
CA VAL A 34 10.19 6.32 17.90
C VAL A 34 10.04 5.78 16.46
N ALA A 35 8.92 6.08 15.80
CA ALA A 35 8.69 5.78 14.40
C ALA A 35 8.86 7.04 13.52
N PHE A 36 9.91 7.81 13.78
CA PHE A 36 10.27 9.05 13.04
C PHE A 36 9.13 10.09 13.02
N HIS A 37 8.35 10.18 14.10
CA HIS A 37 7.16 11.03 14.20
C HIS A 37 6.10 10.74 13.11
N ALA A 38 6.11 9.56 12.52
CA ALA A 38 5.05 9.12 11.60
C ALA A 38 3.77 8.74 12.36
N SER A 39 2.65 8.69 11.63
CA SER A 39 1.38 8.14 12.09
C SER A 39 1.02 6.89 11.28
N MET A 40 0.10 6.07 11.79
CA MET A 40 -0.46 4.97 11.01
C MET A 40 -1.11 5.49 9.72
N GLY A 41 -1.84 6.61 9.81
CA GLY A 41 -2.46 7.27 8.66
C GLY A 41 -1.45 7.73 7.62
N GLY A 42 -0.28 8.23 8.05
CA GLY A 42 0.81 8.60 7.14
C GLY A 42 1.37 7.41 6.36
N HIS A 43 1.61 6.27 7.04
CA HIS A 43 2.01 5.03 6.38
C HIS A 43 0.91 4.48 5.48
N TYR A 44 -0.33 4.51 5.93
CA TYR A 44 -1.48 4.02 5.17
C TYR A 44 -1.69 4.83 3.87
N ARG A 45 -1.72 6.17 3.98
CA ARG A 45 -1.79 7.06 2.82
C ARG A 45 -0.68 6.75 1.80
N HIS A 46 0.55 6.52 2.28
CA HIS A 46 1.67 6.20 1.40
C HIS A 46 1.45 4.90 0.61
N CYS A 47 0.84 3.88 1.20
CA CYS A 47 0.44 2.68 0.47
C CYS A 47 -0.60 3.00 -0.62
N LEU A 48 -1.64 3.78 -0.27
CA LEU A 48 -2.68 4.15 -1.22
C LEU A 48 -2.13 4.98 -2.39
N ASP A 49 -1.15 5.86 -2.14
CA ASP A 49 -0.50 6.66 -3.18
C ASP A 49 0.17 5.77 -4.24
N HIS A 50 0.82 4.66 -3.83
CA HIS A 50 1.44 3.71 -4.76
C HIS A 50 0.39 3.00 -5.61
N PHE A 51 -0.67 2.48 -5.01
CA PHE A 51 -1.75 1.85 -5.74
C PHE A 51 -2.48 2.83 -6.66
N ARG A 52 -2.70 4.07 -6.24
CA ARG A 52 -3.33 5.13 -7.04
C ARG A 52 -2.49 5.47 -8.26
N SER A 53 -1.21 5.79 -8.05
CA SER A 53 -0.29 6.15 -9.13
C SER A 53 -0.22 5.04 -10.18
N LEU A 54 -0.15 3.79 -9.77
CA LEU A 54 -0.12 2.66 -10.68
C LEU A 54 -1.43 2.48 -11.44
N LEU A 55 -2.58 2.57 -10.78
CA LEU A 55 -3.88 2.43 -11.42
C LEU A 55 -4.11 3.52 -12.47
N ASP A 56 -3.80 4.77 -12.12
CA ASP A 56 -4.02 5.94 -12.98
C ASP A 56 -3.09 5.94 -14.21
N THR A 57 -1.90 5.34 -14.10
CA THR A 57 -0.89 5.36 -15.17
C THR A 57 -0.73 4.04 -15.93
N ALA A 58 -1.40 2.97 -15.51
CA ALA A 58 -1.30 1.64 -16.14
C ALA A 58 -1.56 1.67 -17.66
N ALA A 59 -2.46 2.52 -18.13
CA ALA A 59 -2.76 2.70 -19.55
C ALA A 59 -1.87 3.76 -20.24
N ALA A 60 -1.21 4.66 -19.51
CA ALA A 60 -0.37 5.71 -20.06
C ALA A 60 1.05 5.24 -20.39
N GLY A 61 1.62 4.38 -19.55
CA GLY A 61 2.95 3.81 -19.75
C GLY A 61 4.09 4.54 -19.05
N ASP A 62 3.80 5.61 -18.28
CA ASP A 62 4.78 6.35 -17.47
C ASP A 62 4.29 6.45 -16.03
N LEU A 63 5.00 5.82 -15.11
CA LEU A 63 4.70 5.78 -13.69
C LEU A 63 5.75 6.60 -12.91
N ASN A 64 5.29 7.55 -12.09
CA ASN A 64 6.18 8.37 -11.28
C ASN A 64 5.78 8.26 -9.80
N TYR A 65 6.58 7.53 -9.01
CA TYR A 65 6.38 7.37 -7.57
C TYR A 65 6.79 8.59 -6.72
N ASP A 66 7.52 9.54 -7.31
CA ASP A 66 7.90 10.78 -6.61
C ASP A 66 6.78 11.82 -6.65
N HIS A 67 5.90 11.73 -7.66
CA HIS A 67 4.79 12.65 -7.85
C HIS A 67 3.59 12.23 -7.00
N ARG A 68 3.52 12.76 -5.77
CA ARG A 68 2.45 12.49 -4.81
C ARG A 68 2.06 13.72 -4.03
N GLU A 69 0.78 13.83 -3.73
CA GLU A 69 0.25 14.87 -2.85
C GLU A 69 0.59 14.53 -1.39
N ARG A 70 1.00 15.54 -0.62
CA ARG A 70 1.26 15.41 0.81
C ARG A 70 0.23 16.21 1.60
N GLY A 71 -0.03 15.81 2.84
CA GLY A 71 -0.95 16.52 3.72
C GLY A 71 -2.42 16.41 3.32
N THR A 72 -2.80 15.33 2.62
CA THR A 72 -4.18 15.04 2.24
C THR A 72 -5.01 14.61 3.46
N LEU A 73 -6.33 14.71 3.36
CA LEU A 73 -7.26 14.27 4.42
C LEU A 73 -7.06 12.79 4.78
N VAL A 74 -6.70 11.95 3.81
CA VAL A 74 -6.47 10.51 3.99
C VAL A 74 -5.47 10.18 5.11
N GLU A 75 -4.51 11.06 5.36
CA GLU A 75 -3.49 10.87 6.39
C GLU A 75 -4.02 11.06 7.83
N ASN A 76 -5.08 11.85 8.00
CA ASN A 76 -5.56 12.26 9.32
C ASN A 76 -7.05 11.90 9.56
N ASP A 77 -7.77 11.54 8.51
CA ASP A 77 -9.18 11.18 8.54
C ASP A 77 -9.36 9.72 8.09
N ARG A 78 -9.72 8.89 9.04
CA ARG A 78 -9.93 7.45 8.84
C ARG A 78 -11.05 7.15 7.83
N PHE A 79 -12.11 7.97 7.81
CA PHE A 79 -13.22 7.78 6.86
C PHE A 79 -12.80 8.19 5.44
N ALA A 80 -12.02 9.26 5.29
CA ALA A 80 -11.43 9.62 4.01
C ALA A 80 -10.50 8.50 3.50
N ALA A 81 -9.69 7.91 4.38
CA ALA A 81 -8.85 6.76 4.05
C ALA A 81 -9.67 5.55 3.61
N LEU A 82 -10.77 5.24 4.32
CA LEU A 82 -11.67 4.13 3.98
C LEU A 82 -12.34 4.32 2.61
N ASN A 83 -12.81 5.52 2.32
CA ASN A 83 -13.41 5.83 1.03
C ASN A 83 -12.39 5.72 -0.10
N ALA A 84 -11.19 6.28 0.06
CA ALA A 84 -10.10 6.16 -0.91
C ALA A 84 -9.69 4.69 -1.16
N THR A 85 -9.68 3.86 -0.11
CA THR A 85 -9.39 2.42 -0.21
C THR A 85 -10.45 1.70 -1.06
N ARG A 86 -11.73 1.97 -0.80
CA ARG A 86 -12.84 1.37 -1.56
C ARG A 86 -12.87 1.78 -3.01
N GLU A 87 -12.58 3.06 -3.30
CA GLU A 87 -12.45 3.56 -4.67
C GLU A 87 -11.32 2.85 -5.42
N LEU A 88 -10.15 2.71 -4.79
CA LEU A 88 -9.01 1.99 -5.37
C LEU A 88 -9.35 0.53 -5.62
N ARG A 89 -9.95 -0.16 -4.65
CA ARG A 89 -10.37 -1.55 -4.81
C ARG A 89 -11.31 -1.72 -5.98
N ALA A 90 -12.35 -0.88 -6.08
CA ALA A 90 -13.27 -0.89 -7.21
C ALA A 90 -12.59 -0.58 -8.57
N GLY A 91 -11.55 0.24 -8.57
CA GLY A 91 -10.73 0.50 -9.75
C GLY A 91 -9.94 -0.74 -10.19
N TYR A 92 -9.29 -1.44 -9.25
CA TYR A 92 -8.56 -2.67 -9.55
C TYR A 92 -9.47 -3.84 -9.93
N GLU A 93 -10.67 -3.95 -9.37
CA GLU A 93 -11.69 -4.94 -9.77
C GLU A 93 -12.10 -4.78 -11.25
N LYS A 94 -12.01 -3.56 -11.78
CA LYS A 94 -12.34 -3.23 -13.19
C LYS A 94 -11.11 -3.20 -14.10
N LEU A 95 -9.90 -3.36 -13.57
CA LEU A 95 -8.68 -3.29 -14.35
C LEU A 95 -8.66 -4.44 -15.37
N ASN A 96 -8.44 -4.09 -16.64
CA ASN A 96 -8.26 -5.11 -17.68
C ASN A 96 -6.96 -5.89 -17.43
N PRO A 97 -7.02 -7.21 -17.18
CA PRO A 97 -5.84 -8.04 -16.92
C PRO A 97 -4.78 -7.96 -18.01
N ALA A 98 -5.18 -7.74 -19.26
CA ALA A 98 -4.23 -7.58 -20.37
C ALA A 98 -3.24 -6.42 -20.19
N LEU A 99 -3.58 -5.41 -19.36
CA LEU A 99 -2.67 -4.31 -19.05
C LEU A 99 -1.47 -4.76 -18.19
N LEU A 100 -1.54 -5.88 -17.48
CA LEU A 100 -0.45 -6.35 -16.64
C LEU A 100 0.83 -6.65 -17.42
N ALA A 101 0.70 -7.09 -18.68
CA ALA A 101 1.85 -7.31 -19.57
C ALA A 101 2.41 -6.03 -20.20
N ARG A 102 1.71 -4.89 -20.05
CA ARG A 102 2.12 -3.63 -20.66
C ARG A 102 3.42 -3.12 -20.08
N HIS A 103 4.34 -2.73 -20.96
CA HIS A 103 5.57 -2.04 -20.60
C HIS A 103 5.28 -0.60 -20.15
N LEU A 104 6.02 -0.15 -19.17
CA LEU A 104 6.02 1.24 -18.69
C LEU A 104 7.42 1.64 -18.21
N ASN A 105 7.64 2.95 -18.13
CA ASN A 105 8.81 3.52 -17.48
C ASN A 105 8.47 3.92 -16.05
N VAL A 106 9.30 3.54 -15.10
CA VAL A 106 9.16 3.91 -13.70
C VAL A 106 10.16 4.99 -13.36
N THR A 107 9.68 6.12 -12.86
CA THR A 107 10.50 7.19 -12.31
C THR A 107 10.44 7.15 -10.79
N CYS A 108 11.60 7.09 -10.14
CA CYS A 108 11.70 7.10 -8.68
C CYS A 108 13.05 7.65 -8.24
N LYS A 109 13.06 8.44 -7.15
CA LYS A 109 14.29 8.93 -6.53
C LYS A 109 14.87 7.85 -5.62
N THR A 110 15.99 7.25 -6.03
CA THR A 110 16.63 6.14 -5.29
C THR A 110 17.96 6.53 -4.66
N SER A 111 18.53 7.71 -5.02
CA SER A 111 19.80 8.17 -4.48
C SER A 111 19.60 9.24 -3.41
N TYR A 112 20.39 9.18 -2.35
CA TYR A 112 20.44 10.22 -1.32
C TYR A 112 21.20 11.47 -1.78
N THR A 113 22.09 11.36 -2.73
CA THR A 113 23.01 12.44 -3.17
C THR A 113 22.72 12.95 -4.58
N ALA A 114 22.17 12.13 -5.47
CA ALA A 114 21.82 12.57 -6.83
C ALA A 114 20.63 13.54 -6.79
N SER A 115 20.70 14.62 -7.58
CA SER A 115 19.67 15.64 -7.66
C SER A 115 18.41 15.20 -8.41
N GLY A 116 18.53 14.29 -9.36
CA GLY A 116 17.45 13.82 -10.23
C GLY A 116 16.88 12.47 -9.83
N SER A 117 15.66 12.19 -10.32
CA SER A 117 15.05 10.87 -10.23
C SER A 117 15.63 9.93 -11.28
N GLN A 118 15.63 8.63 -10.99
CA GLN A 118 16.09 7.59 -11.91
C GLN A 118 14.89 7.03 -12.67
N VAL A 119 15.12 6.59 -13.89
CA VAL A 119 14.10 5.98 -14.75
C VAL A 119 14.52 4.55 -15.09
N SER A 120 13.60 3.60 -14.96
CA SER A 120 13.84 2.20 -15.28
C SER A 120 12.65 1.60 -16.02
N PRO A 121 12.88 0.75 -17.06
CA PRO A 121 11.79 0.02 -17.68
C PRO A 121 11.23 -1.05 -16.74
N SER A 122 9.90 -1.25 -16.81
CA SER A 122 9.18 -2.25 -16.04
C SER A 122 7.93 -2.73 -16.81
N THR A 123 7.06 -3.48 -16.12
CA THR A 123 5.71 -3.82 -16.58
C THR A 123 4.70 -3.51 -15.49
N VAL A 124 3.45 -3.27 -15.86
CA VAL A 124 2.36 -3.04 -14.91
C VAL A 124 2.27 -4.16 -13.89
N GLY A 125 2.35 -5.43 -14.34
CA GLY A 125 2.30 -6.60 -13.43
C GLY A 125 3.46 -6.64 -12.44
N ARG A 126 4.69 -6.27 -12.87
CA ARG A 126 5.83 -6.18 -11.96
C ARG A 126 5.62 -5.07 -10.92
N GLU A 127 5.06 -3.94 -11.32
CA GLU A 127 4.76 -2.83 -10.41
C GLU A 127 3.58 -3.15 -9.46
N VAL A 128 2.62 -3.96 -9.88
CA VAL A 128 1.60 -4.53 -8.98
C VAL A 128 2.27 -5.35 -7.86
N MET A 129 3.19 -6.24 -8.19
CA MET A 129 3.93 -7.02 -7.19
C MET A 129 4.72 -6.12 -6.24
N TYR A 130 5.36 -5.08 -6.77
CA TYR A 130 6.09 -4.10 -5.96
C TYR A 130 5.16 -3.35 -5.01
N ALA A 131 4.05 -2.81 -5.51
CA ALA A 131 3.10 -2.05 -4.69
C ALA A 131 2.50 -2.90 -3.56
N VAL A 132 2.17 -4.18 -3.82
CA VAL A 132 1.70 -5.12 -2.79
C VAL A 132 2.80 -5.39 -1.75
N ALA A 133 4.02 -5.72 -2.16
CA ALA A 133 5.11 -5.96 -1.24
C ALA A 133 5.45 -4.71 -0.39
N HIS A 134 5.39 -3.53 -1.01
CA HIS A 134 5.58 -2.25 -0.34
C HIS A 134 4.47 -1.95 0.68
N ALA A 135 3.22 -2.22 0.33
CA ALA A 135 2.10 -2.07 1.26
C ALA A 135 2.22 -3.04 2.45
N VAL A 136 2.57 -4.30 2.23
CA VAL A 136 2.83 -5.28 3.31
C VAL A 136 3.93 -4.80 4.24
N HIS A 137 5.02 -4.21 3.71
CA HIS A 137 6.08 -3.61 4.51
C HIS A 137 5.55 -2.47 5.41
N HIS A 138 4.77 -1.54 4.85
CA HIS A 138 4.17 -0.46 5.64
C HIS A 138 3.11 -0.95 6.63
N TYR A 139 2.35 -1.99 6.29
CA TYR A 139 1.41 -2.62 7.21
C TYR A 139 2.13 -3.28 8.39
N ALA A 140 3.31 -3.87 8.17
CA ALA A 140 4.15 -4.37 9.26
C ALA A 140 4.64 -3.22 10.17
N LEU A 141 5.02 -2.06 9.62
CA LEU A 141 5.35 -0.86 10.41
C LEU A 141 4.14 -0.35 11.22
N ILE A 142 2.95 -0.32 10.64
CA ILE A 142 1.70 -0.03 11.36
C ILE A 142 1.50 -1.03 12.50
N GLY A 143 1.80 -2.31 12.27
CA GLY A 143 1.75 -3.36 13.30
C GLY A 143 2.68 -3.07 14.49
N VAL A 144 3.92 -2.65 14.22
CA VAL A 144 4.88 -2.25 15.25
C VAL A 144 4.38 -1.01 16.01
N MET A 145 3.87 0.01 15.30
CA MET A 145 3.32 1.21 15.92
C MET A 145 2.11 0.90 16.81
N ALA A 146 1.23 0.00 16.36
CA ALA A 146 0.10 -0.48 17.17
C ALA A 146 0.58 -1.15 18.46
N GLY A 147 1.60 -2.02 18.37
CA GLY A 147 2.20 -2.65 19.55
C GLY A 147 2.75 -1.64 20.55
N ILE A 148 3.45 -0.60 20.08
CA ILE A 148 3.96 0.50 20.92
C ILE A 148 2.83 1.26 21.63
N MET A 149 1.70 1.45 20.95
CA MET A 149 0.54 2.17 21.48
C MET A 149 -0.44 1.27 22.27
N GLY A 150 -0.18 -0.03 22.37
CA GLY A 150 -1.06 -0.99 23.03
C GLY A 150 -2.37 -1.23 22.27
N VAL A 151 -2.38 -1.02 20.96
CA VAL A 151 -3.55 -1.21 20.09
C VAL A 151 -3.53 -2.61 19.49
N LYS A 152 -4.66 -3.31 19.59
CA LYS A 152 -4.83 -4.62 18.95
C LYS A 152 -5.23 -4.41 17.49
N LEU A 153 -4.56 -5.13 16.60
CA LEU A 153 -4.85 -5.14 15.16
C LEU A 153 -5.57 -6.44 14.74
N PRO A 154 -6.21 -6.43 13.55
CA PRO A 154 -6.80 -7.63 12.98
C PRO A 154 -5.77 -8.76 12.87
N PRO A 155 -6.16 -10.04 13.09
CA PRO A 155 -5.25 -11.17 12.95
C PRO A 155 -4.62 -11.24 11.56
N GLY A 156 -3.30 -11.45 11.51
CA GLY A 156 -2.55 -11.56 10.25
C GLY A 156 -2.25 -10.23 9.54
N PHE A 157 -2.70 -9.09 10.09
CA PHE A 157 -2.43 -7.78 9.49
C PHE A 157 -0.92 -7.49 9.41
N GLY A 158 -0.45 -7.09 8.22
CA GLY A 158 0.96 -6.76 7.98
C GLY A 158 1.92 -7.94 7.93
N ILE A 159 1.42 -9.17 8.01
CA ILE A 159 2.22 -10.39 7.82
C ILE A 159 2.23 -10.76 6.33
N ALA A 160 3.41 -11.03 5.79
CA ALA A 160 3.53 -11.42 4.39
C ALA A 160 2.73 -12.70 4.08
N PRO A 161 2.03 -12.78 2.92
CA PRO A 161 1.21 -13.94 2.56
C PRO A 161 1.95 -15.29 2.63
N SER A 162 3.23 -15.32 2.22
CA SER A 162 4.08 -16.51 2.30
C SER A 162 4.34 -16.95 3.75
N THR A 163 4.51 -15.99 4.66
CA THR A 163 4.71 -16.25 6.09
C THR A 163 3.43 -16.79 6.73
N LEU A 164 2.28 -16.18 6.45
CA LEU A 164 0.98 -16.67 6.93
C LEU A 164 0.71 -18.09 6.46
N LYS A 165 0.96 -18.37 5.17
CA LYS A 165 0.79 -19.72 4.61
C LYS A 165 1.68 -20.74 5.30
N HIS A 166 2.95 -20.41 5.59
CA HIS A 166 3.87 -21.27 6.32
C HIS A 166 3.39 -21.55 7.75
N GLN A 167 2.96 -20.50 8.47
CA GLN A 167 2.43 -20.64 9.85
C GLN A 167 1.20 -21.54 9.91
N MET A 168 0.28 -21.43 8.95
CA MET A 168 -0.91 -22.30 8.86
C MET A 168 -0.54 -23.77 8.60
N GLN A 169 0.49 -24.03 7.78
CA GLN A 169 0.96 -25.38 7.50
C GLN A 169 1.70 -26.03 8.68
N THR A 170 2.34 -25.23 9.53
CA THR A 170 3.08 -25.73 10.70
C THR A 170 2.21 -25.87 11.95
N ALA A 171 1.02 -25.29 11.96
CA ALA A 171 0.05 -25.38 13.06
C ALA A 171 -0.98 -26.54 12.88
N ALA A 172 -0.98 -27.21 11.73
CA ALA A 172 -1.84 -28.37 11.41
C ALA A 172 -1.10 -29.68 11.62
#